data_6147acce2c41102010603ddb53832ba0
#
_entry.id   6147acce2c41102010603ddb53832ba0
#
_cell.length_a   1.000
_cell.length_b   1.000
_cell.length_c   1.000
_cell.angle_alpha   90.00
_cell.angle_beta   90.00
_cell.angle_gamma   90.00
#
_symmetry.space_group_name_H-M   'P 1'
#
loop_
_entity.id
_entity.type
_entity.pdbx_description
1 polymer ?
#
loop_
_entity_poly.entity_id
_entity_poly.type
_entity_poly.pdbx_seq_one_letter_code
_entity_poly.pdbx_strand_id
1 'polypeptide(L)'
;AGDWSSDVCSSDLFFSRDPFFTIGNLLIEGNLRFQHRRQEILPIRPIIQQWTQEAEGYYFAAPQPDISEGALSEAGPFIEGGDVLVLGTTIFVGYSGLASNLAGIQWLANMIGHFGYEVVPVRLHPHILHLDCALSLLREGLMIVCEEAFLDGLPAQLANWEKIHVTLQEAAYLVTNGLPLNEETYITDQSFTTLIPQIEVKGIKVEAIDYHVSRMLGGS
;
A
#
# COMPACT_ATOMS: atom_id res chain seq x y z
N ALA A 1 -25.34 0.41 5.95
CA ALA A 1 -24.68 -0.57 5.12
C ALA A 1 -25.40 -0.58 3.79
N GLY A 2 -24.90 0.21 2.83
CA GLY A 2 -25.41 0.19 1.47
C GLY A 2 -25.17 -1.19 0.90
N ASP A 3 -26.19 -1.73 0.29
CA ASP A 3 -26.10 -2.89 -0.57
C ASP A 3 -25.20 -2.49 -1.76
N TRP A 4 -23.94 -2.82 -1.67
CA TRP A 4 -23.00 -2.79 -2.80
C TRP A 4 -23.38 -3.98 -3.69
N SER A 5 -24.60 -3.89 -4.24
CA SER A 5 -25.09 -4.86 -5.19
C SER A 5 -24.13 -4.91 -6.38
N SER A 6 -24.10 -6.04 -7.00
CA SER A 6 -23.33 -6.51 -8.15
C SER A 6 -23.13 -5.54 -9.33
N ASP A 7 -23.65 -4.34 -9.26
CA ASP A 7 -23.62 -3.31 -10.31
C ASP A 7 -22.53 -2.25 -10.12
N VAL A 8 -21.85 -2.22 -8.96
CA VAL A 8 -20.53 -1.58 -8.90
C VAL A 8 -19.61 -2.51 -9.65
N CYS A 9 -19.31 -2.09 -10.85
CA CYS A 9 -18.64 -2.89 -11.85
C CYS A 9 -17.38 -3.50 -11.23
N SER A 10 -17.34 -4.82 -11.06
CA SER A 10 -16.19 -5.57 -10.55
C SER A 10 -14.95 -5.43 -11.46
N SER A 11 -15.05 -4.63 -12.51
CA SER A 11 -13.99 -4.25 -13.44
C SER A 11 -13.46 -2.83 -13.22
N ASP A 12 -14.01 -2.05 -12.28
CA ASP A 12 -13.57 -0.68 -12.04
C ASP A 12 -12.36 -0.69 -11.09
N LEU A 13 -11.19 -0.45 -11.65
CA LEU A 13 -9.98 -0.21 -10.92
C LEU A 13 -10.04 1.18 -10.29
N PHE A 14 -10.50 1.28 -9.06
CA PHE A 14 -10.56 2.55 -8.33
C PHE A 14 -9.27 2.82 -7.55
N PHE A 15 -8.75 1.81 -6.84
CA PHE A 15 -7.47 1.88 -6.12
C PHE A 15 -6.42 1.09 -6.89
N SER A 16 -5.72 1.76 -7.80
CA SER A 16 -4.75 1.12 -8.70
C SER A 16 -3.54 0.52 -7.98
N ARG A 17 -3.22 1.00 -6.77
CA ARG A 17 -2.06 0.56 -6.00
C ARG A 17 -2.21 -0.87 -5.48
N ASP A 18 -3.43 -1.31 -5.10
CA ASP A 18 -3.61 -2.57 -4.39
C ASP A 18 -3.44 -3.81 -5.28
N PRO A 19 -4.03 -3.87 -6.51
CA PRO A 19 -3.97 -5.07 -7.34
C PRO A 19 -2.61 -5.29 -8.00
N PHE A 20 -1.76 -4.26 -8.11
CA PHE A 20 -0.41 -4.40 -8.64
C PHE A 20 0.51 -3.31 -8.09
N PHE A 21 1.79 -3.61 -8.04
CA PHE A 21 2.84 -2.69 -7.59
C PHE A 21 4.16 -2.97 -8.29
N THR A 22 5.11 -2.04 -8.20
CA THR A 22 6.42 -2.16 -8.82
C THR A 22 7.54 -2.13 -7.78
N ILE A 23 8.58 -2.94 -8.01
CA ILE A 23 9.84 -2.92 -7.26
C ILE A 23 10.97 -2.90 -8.29
N GLY A 24 11.60 -1.74 -8.49
CA GLY A 24 12.55 -1.56 -9.57
C GLY A 24 11.90 -1.81 -10.94
N ASN A 25 12.44 -2.76 -11.71
CA ASN A 25 11.89 -3.20 -12.99
C ASN A 25 10.98 -4.43 -12.88
N LEU A 26 10.58 -4.80 -11.67
CA LEU A 26 9.63 -5.88 -11.43
C LEU A 26 8.22 -5.30 -11.30
N LEU A 27 7.28 -5.75 -12.10
CA LEU A 27 5.86 -5.48 -11.93
C LEU A 27 5.20 -6.72 -11.35
N ILE A 28 4.52 -6.55 -10.23
CA ILE A 28 3.97 -7.65 -9.45
C ILE A 28 2.47 -7.47 -9.34
N GLU A 29 1.74 -8.47 -9.87
CA GLU A 29 0.30 -8.61 -9.64
C GLU A 29 0.09 -9.31 -8.30
N GLY A 30 -0.58 -8.61 -7.39
CA GLY A 30 -0.95 -9.13 -6.08
C GLY A 30 -2.18 -10.02 -6.11
N ASN A 31 -2.56 -10.50 -4.93
CA ASN A 31 -3.85 -11.12 -4.68
C ASN A 31 -4.59 -10.34 -3.62
N LEU A 32 -5.72 -9.75 -4.01
CA LEU A 32 -6.59 -9.02 -3.10
C LEU A 32 -7.37 -10.00 -2.22
N ARG A 33 -7.40 -9.72 -0.91
CA ARG A 33 -8.12 -10.55 0.06
C ARG A 33 -9.62 -10.53 -0.22
N PHE A 34 -10.19 -9.35 -0.49
CA PHE A 34 -11.61 -9.22 -0.79
C PHE A 34 -11.96 -9.79 -2.16
N GLN A 35 -12.84 -10.79 -2.17
CA GLN A 35 -13.16 -11.54 -3.38
C GLN A 35 -13.70 -10.66 -4.52
N HIS A 36 -14.53 -9.66 -4.21
CA HIS A 36 -15.10 -8.77 -5.21
C HIS A 36 -14.05 -7.88 -5.91
N ARG A 37 -12.91 -7.61 -5.24
CA ARG A 37 -11.80 -6.82 -5.78
C ARG A 37 -10.82 -7.61 -6.66
N ARG A 38 -10.85 -8.94 -6.61
CA ARG A 38 -9.85 -9.79 -7.31
C ARG A 38 -9.88 -9.65 -8.83
N GLN A 39 -10.96 -9.09 -9.39
CA GLN A 39 -11.08 -8.87 -10.82
C GLN A 39 -10.55 -7.50 -11.27
N GLU A 40 -10.20 -6.60 -10.35
CA GLU A 40 -9.71 -5.25 -10.64
C GLU A 40 -8.46 -5.25 -11.54
N ILE A 41 -7.64 -6.29 -11.49
CA ILE A 41 -6.44 -6.42 -12.32
C ILE A 41 -6.75 -6.76 -13.79
N LEU A 42 -7.89 -7.38 -14.10
CA LEU A 42 -8.18 -7.93 -15.42
C LEU A 42 -8.15 -6.87 -16.54
N PRO A 43 -8.73 -5.67 -16.38
CA PRO A 43 -8.68 -4.64 -17.40
C PRO A 43 -7.26 -4.13 -17.69
N ILE A 44 -6.36 -4.22 -16.71
CA ILE A 44 -5.01 -3.67 -16.79
C ILE A 44 -4.01 -4.68 -17.34
N ARG A 45 -4.25 -5.97 -17.21
CA ARG A 45 -3.32 -7.02 -17.69
C ARG A 45 -2.80 -6.79 -19.10
N PRO A 46 -3.61 -6.41 -20.11
CA PRO A 46 -3.11 -6.16 -21.45
C PRO A 46 -2.08 -5.01 -21.49
N ILE A 47 -2.30 -3.95 -20.69
CA ILE A 47 -1.39 -2.81 -20.57
C ILE A 47 -0.08 -3.25 -19.93
N ILE A 48 -0.17 -4.02 -18.83
CA ILE A 48 0.99 -4.59 -18.13
C ILE A 48 1.82 -5.47 -19.06
N GLN A 49 1.17 -6.35 -19.81
CA GLN A 49 1.84 -7.24 -20.75
C GLN A 49 2.57 -6.46 -21.85
N GLN A 50 1.93 -5.45 -22.41
CA GLN A 50 2.56 -4.56 -23.40
C GLN A 50 3.77 -3.84 -22.78
N TRP A 51 3.60 -3.23 -21.61
CA TRP A 51 4.70 -2.54 -20.91
C TRP A 51 5.89 -3.47 -20.66
N THR A 52 5.64 -4.70 -20.20
CA THR A 52 6.71 -5.67 -19.93
C THR A 52 7.51 -6.02 -21.19
N GLN A 53 6.84 -6.10 -22.35
CA GLN A 53 7.50 -6.36 -23.63
C GLN A 53 8.35 -5.18 -24.10
N GLU A 54 7.89 -3.95 -23.86
CA GLU A 54 8.55 -2.70 -24.32
C GLU A 54 9.67 -2.24 -23.38
N ALA A 55 9.52 -2.43 -22.07
CA ALA A 55 10.39 -1.86 -21.04
C ALA A 55 11.46 -2.82 -20.52
N GLU A 56 11.62 -4.03 -21.09
CA GLU A 56 12.53 -5.07 -20.59
C GLU A 56 12.31 -5.38 -19.09
N GLY A 57 11.08 -5.22 -18.61
CA GLY A 57 10.68 -5.49 -17.25
C GLY A 57 10.28 -6.96 -17.02
N TYR A 58 10.15 -7.32 -15.77
CA TYR A 58 9.64 -8.65 -15.38
C TYR A 58 8.22 -8.50 -14.84
N TYR A 59 7.35 -9.43 -15.24
CA TYR A 59 5.99 -9.52 -14.72
C TYR A 59 5.81 -10.81 -13.94
N PHE A 60 5.37 -10.67 -12.70
CA PHE A 60 5.06 -11.78 -11.80
C PHE A 60 3.64 -11.62 -11.25
N ALA A 61 2.92 -12.73 -11.18
CA ALA A 61 1.61 -12.77 -10.54
C ALA A 61 1.64 -13.69 -9.31
N ALA A 62 1.07 -13.24 -8.21
CA ALA A 62 0.92 -14.07 -7.02
C ALA A 62 0.03 -15.27 -7.33
N PRO A 63 0.38 -16.48 -6.83
CA PRO A 63 -0.47 -17.66 -7.00
C PRO A 63 -1.87 -17.41 -6.45
N GLN A 64 -2.89 -17.89 -7.14
CA GLN A 64 -4.26 -17.75 -6.66
C GLN A 64 -4.43 -18.41 -5.29
N PRO A 65 -5.03 -17.73 -4.30
CA PRO A 65 -5.22 -18.30 -2.97
C PRO A 65 -6.29 -19.38 -2.98
N ASP A 66 -6.14 -20.36 -2.11
CA ASP A 66 -7.22 -21.31 -1.83
C ASP A 66 -8.29 -20.63 -0.97
N ILE A 67 -9.48 -20.49 -1.51
CA ILE A 67 -10.64 -19.90 -0.87
C ILE A 67 -11.76 -20.91 -0.59
N SER A 68 -11.44 -22.20 -0.65
CA SER A 68 -12.40 -23.27 -0.39
C SER A 68 -13.07 -23.17 1.00
N GLU A 69 -12.35 -22.59 1.97
CA GLU A 69 -12.84 -22.35 3.34
C GLU A 69 -13.51 -20.96 3.52
N GLY A 70 -13.73 -20.23 2.44
CA GLY A 70 -14.37 -18.93 2.43
C GLY A 70 -13.41 -17.74 2.31
N ALA A 71 -13.97 -16.54 2.26
CA ALA A 71 -13.25 -15.30 2.00
C ALA A 71 -12.26 -14.89 3.13
N LEU A 72 -12.43 -15.43 4.33
CA LEU A 72 -11.54 -15.18 5.47
C LEU A 72 -10.44 -16.24 5.62
N SER A 73 -10.35 -17.20 4.67
CA SER A 73 -9.29 -18.20 4.67
C SER A 73 -7.91 -17.53 4.62
N GLU A 74 -7.00 -18.00 5.48
CA GLU A 74 -5.56 -17.64 5.42
C GLU A 74 -4.76 -18.62 4.53
N ALA A 75 -5.45 -19.54 3.86
CA ALA A 75 -4.85 -20.55 2.99
C ALA A 75 -4.50 -19.94 1.63
N GLY A 76 -3.29 -19.50 1.49
CA GLY A 76 -2.76 -18.96 0.24
C GLY A 76 -2.21 -17.55 0.39
N PRO A 77 -1.44 -17.09 -0.59
CA PRO A 77 -0.79 -15.80 -0.51
C PRO A 77 -1.79 -14.70 -0.83
N PHE A 78 -1.98 -13.79 0.12
CA PHE A 78 -2.55 -12.47 -0.11
C PHE A 78 -1.44 -11.44 -0.02
N ILE A 79 -1.34 -10.58 -1.03
CA ILE A 79 -0.38 -9.48 -1.08
C ILE A 79 -1.02 -8.33 -1.85
N GLU A 80 -1.12 -7.17 -1.21
CA GLU A 80 -1.74 -5.98 -1.75
C GLU A 80 -0.74 -4.83 -1.77
N GLY A 81 -0.72 -4.03 -2.82
CA GLY A 81 0.28 -2.99 -3.02
C GLY A 81 0.26 -1.87 -1.98
N GLY A 82 -0.89 -1.62 -1.33
CA GLY A 82 -0.97 -0.69 -0.20
C GLY A 82 -0.14 -1.11 1.02
N ASP A 83 0.15 -2.41 1.15
CA ASP A 83 1.04 -2.94 2.18
C ASP A 83 2.52 -2.88 1.81
N VAL A 84 2.85 -2.62 0.53
CA VAL A 84 4.23 -2.70 0.02
C VAL A 84 4.86 -1.32 -0.05
N LEU A 85 5.94 -1.12 0.70
CA LEU A 85 6.69 0.12 0.73
C LEU A 85 8.15 -0.13 0.42
N VAL A 86 8.66 0.55 -0.62
CA VAL A 86 10.02 0.36 -1.15
C VAL A 86 10.96 1.41 -0.58
N LEU A 87 12.06 0.97 0.04
CA LEU A 87 13.16 1.81 0.49
C LEU A 87 14.49 1.24 -0.03
N GLY A 88 14.94 1.71 -1.17
CA GLY A 88 16.12 1.16 -1.82
C GLY A 88 15.96 -0.34 -2.12
N THR A 89 16.78 -1.18 -1.51
CA THR A 89 16.70 -2.64 -1.62
C THR A 89 15.88 -3.31 -0.51
N THR A 90 15.40 -2.53 0.46
CA THR A 90 14.54 -3.03 1.55
C THR A 90 13.08 -2.79 1.21
N ILE A 91 12.28 -3.84 1.29
CA ILE A 91 10.85 -3.81 1.01
C ILE A 91 10.10 -4.11 2.30
N PHE A 92 9.45 -3.10 2.86
CA PHE A 92 8.57 -3.30 4.01
C PHE A 92 7.21 -3.77 3.53
N VAL A 93 6.68 -4.81 4.18
CA VAL A 93 5.35 -5.32 3.85
C VAL A 93 4.50 -5.44 5.10
N GLY A 94 3.42 -4.64 5.14
CA GLY A 94 2.44 -4.63 6.22
C GLY A 94 1.60 -5.90 6.26
N TYR A 95 1.15 -6.27 7.46
CA TYR A 95 0.09 -7.26 7.65
C TYR A 95 -0.67 -7.00 8.95
N SER A 96 -1.99 -6.92 8.85
CA SER A 96 -2.90 -6.71 9.98
C SER A 96 -3.94 -7.82 10.11
N GLY A 97 -4.04 -8.68 9.10
CA GLY A 97 -5.10 -9.68 8.94
C GLY A 97 -6.26 -9.19 8.05
N LEU A 98 -6.21 -7.94 7.57
CA LEU A 98 -7.27 -7.35 6.73
C LEU A 98 -6.95 -7.44 5.22
N ALA A 99 -5.68 -7.41 4.85
CA ALA A 99 -5.22 -7.42 3.46
C ALA A 99 -4.13 -8.48 3.26
N SER A 100 -2.87 -8.08 3.19
CA SER A 100 -1.75 -9.03 3.04
C SER A 100 -1.61 -9.97 4.23
N ASN A 101 -1.02 -11.14 3.99
CA ASN A 101 -0.73 -12.13 5.02
C ASN A 101 0.71 -12.65 4.93
N LEU A 102 1.14 -13.40 5.95
CA LEU A 102 2.50 -13.95 6.00
C LEU A 102 2.83 -14.88 4.82
N ALA A 103 1.84 -15.60 4.28
CA ALA A 103 2.05 -16.44 3.10
C ALA A 103 2.36 -15.59 1.86
N GLY A 104 1.66 -14.46 1.68
CA GLY A 104 1.95 -13.50 0.61
C GLY A 104 3.31 -12.85 0.76
N ILE A 105 3.66 -12.43 1.98
CA ILE A 105 4.98 -11.87 2.30
C ILE A 105 6.09 -12.87 2.00
N GLN A 106 5.93 -14.12 2.41
CA GLN A 106 6.92 -15.17 2.15
C GLN A 106 7.08 -15.47 0.66
N TRP A 107 5.95 -15.51 -0.08
CA TRP A 107 5.99 -15.67 -1.52
C TRP A 107 6.78 -14.52 -2.17
N LEU A 108 6.47 -13.27 -1.81
CA LEU A 108 7.17 -12.10 -2.32
C LEU A 108 8.66 -12.16 -2.00
N ALA A 109 9.04 -12.44 -0.74
CA ALA A 109 10.42 -12.54 -0.30
C ALA A 109 11.22 -13.59 -1.10
N ASN A 110 10.63 -14.75 -1.31
CA ASN A 110 11.27 -15.81 -2.09
C ASN A 110 11.49 -15.40 -3.55
N MET A 111 10.53 -14.68 -4.13
CA MET A 111 10.60 -14.24 -5.51
C MET A 111 11.62 -13.10 -5.71
N ILE A 112 11.47 -11.98 -4.96
CA ILE A 112 12.32 -10.80 -5.18
C ILE A 112 13.71 -10.92 -4.57
N GLY A 113 13.94 -11.85 -3.65
CA GLY A 113 15.27 -12.14 -3.10
C GLY A 113 16.29 -12.51 -4.18
N HIS A 114 15.87 -13.15 -5.27
CA HIS A 114 16.73 -13.43 -6.43
C HIS A 114 17.20 -12.18 -7.18
N PHE A 115 16.54 -11.05 -6.98
CA PHE A 115 16.88 -9.76 -7.57
C PHE A 115 17.62 -8.83 -6.59
N GLY A 116 18.01 -9.35 -5.41
CA GLY A 116 18.78 -8.60 -4.42
C GLY A 116 17.96 -7.74 -3.47
N TYR A 117 16.65 -7.93 -3.42
CA TYR A 117 15.76 -7.25 -2.47
C TYR A 117 15.58 -8.07 -1.19
N GLU A 118 15.46 -7.37 -0.06
CA GLU A 118 15.13 -7.93 1.24
C GLU A 118 13.72 -7.52 1.66
N VAL A 119 12.91 -8.47 2.10
CA VAL A 119 11.55 -8.19 2.60
C VAL A 119 11.55 -8.19 4.12
N VAL A 120 11.02 -7.10 4.69
CA VAL A 120 10.84 -6.92 6.13
C VAL A 120 9.35 -6.93 6.44
N PRO A 121 8.82 -7.98 7.10
CA PRO A 121 7.44 -8.01 7.54
C PRO A 121 7.19 -6.95 8.62
N VAL A 122 6.06 -6.24 8.52
CA VAL A 122 5.65 -5.20 9.47
C VAL A 122 4.28 -5.55 10.02
N ARG A 123 4.23 -5.91 11.31
CA ARG A 123 2.98 -6.27 11.97
C ARG A 123 2.21 -5.03 12.38
N LEU A 124 1.00 -4.89 11.84
CA LEU A 124 0.16 -3.72 12.04
C LEU A 124 -1.00 -3.99 13.01
N HIS A 125 -1.49 -2.91 13.59
CA HIS A 125 -2.71 -2.92 14.41
C HIS A 125 -3.90 -3.43 13.57
N PRO A 126 -4.80 -4.28 14.13
CA PRO A 126 -5.88 -4.92 13.36
C PRO A 126 -6.94 -3.98 12.80
N HIS A 127 -6.92 -2.69 13.16
CA HIS A 127 -7.77 -1.65 12.54
C HIS A 127 -7.09 -0.90 11.40
N ILE A 128 -5.85 -1.20 11.09
CA ILE A 128 -5.10 -0.60 9.96
C ILE A 128 -5.23 -1.54 8.76
N LEU A 129 -5.77 -1.04 7.66
CA LEU A 129 -5.97 -1.84 6.45
C LEU A 129 -4.64 -2.19 5.80
N HIS A 130 -3.83 -1.19 5.48
CA HIS A 130 -2.55 -1.31 4.79
C HIS A 130 -1.44 -0.52 5.49
N LEU A 131 -0.19 -0.82 5.15
CA LEU A 131 0.98 -0.10 5.67
C LEU A 131 0.96 1.39 5.32
N ASP A 132 0.50 1.77 4.13
CA ASP A 132 0.40 3.16 3.69
C ASP A 132 -0.67 3.97 4.47
N CYS A 133 -1.57 3.29 5.18
CA CYS A 133 -2.48 3.92 6.14
C CYS A 133 -1.78 4.26 7.47
N ALA A 134 -0.59 3.72 7.74
CA ALA A 134 0.16 3.95 8.97
C ALA A 134 1.46 4.73 8.75
N LEU A 135 1.99 4.75 7.53
CA LEU A 135 3.30 5.28 7.20
C LEU A 135 3.34 5.85 5.79
N SER A 136 3.86 7.07 5.65
CA SER A 136 4.22 7.65 4.35
C SER A 136 5.65 8.16 4.39
N LEU A 137 6.49 7.74 3.45
CA LEU A 137 7.85 8.26 3.29
C LEU A 137 7.79 9.52 2.44
N LEU A 138 8.04 10.68 3.04
CA LEU A 138 8.02 11.97 2.33
C LEU A 138 9.26 12.17 1.46
N ARG A 139 10.41 11.86 2.02
CA ARG A 139 11.73 11.79 1.38
C ARG A 139 12.68 11.00 2.28
N GLU A 140 13.88 10.71 1.83
CA GLU A 140 14.88 10.06 2.68
C GLU A 140 15.10 10.81 3.99
N GLY A 141 14.98 10.11 5.10
CA GLY A 141 15.15 10.66 6.44
C GLY A 141 13.92 11.36 7.04
N LEU A 142 12.79 11.46 6.31
CA LEU A 142 11.57 12.12 6.79
C LEU A 142 10.31 11.34 6.44
N MET A 143 9.44 11.10 7.41
CA MET A 143 8.20 10.37 7.23
C MET A 143 7.03 10.94 8.03
N ILE A 144 5.80 10.65 7.60
CA ILE A 144 4.59 10.75 8.41
C ILE A 144 4.32 9.36 8.98
N VAL A 145 4.04 9.26 10.27
CA VAL A 145 3.87 7.95 10.90
C VAL A 145 2.90 7.96 12.06
N CYS A 146 2.09 6.92 12.13
CA CYS A 146 1.32 6.52 13.30
C CYS A 146 2.08 5.40 14.03
N GLU A 147 2.93 5.73 15.02
CA GLU A 147 3.74 4.72 15.71
C GLU A 147 2.88 3.70 16.47
N GLU A 148 1.69 4.10 16.95
CA GLU A 148 0.73 3.21 17.62
C GLU A 148 0.23 2.07 16.70
N ALA A 149 0.33 2.24 15.38
CA ALA A 149 -0.07 1.23 14.41
C ALA A 149 0.91 0.05 14.31
N PHE A 150 2.13 0.18 14.81
CA PHE A 150 3.19 -0.82 14.70
C PHE A 150 3.28 -1.67 15.96
N LEU A 151 2.75 -2.88 15.93
CA LEU A 151 2.65 -3.75 17.12
C LEU A 151 4.01 -4.20 17.67
N ASP A 152 5.01 -4.32 16.80
CA ASP A 152 6.37 -4.73 17.16
C ASP A 152 7.37 -3.55 17.12
N GLY A 153 6.84 -2.31 17.04
CA GLY A 153 7.60 -1.09 16.86
C GLY A 153 8.01 -0.85 15.39
N LEU A 154 8.58 0.32 15.13
CA LEU A 154 9.06 0.68 13.79
C LEU A 154 10.25 -0.20 13.37
N PRO A 155 10.34 -0.56 12.08
CA PRO A 155 11.53 -1.18 11.53
C PRO A 155 12.80 -0.40 11.84
N ALA A 156 13.90 -1.11 12.17
CA ALA A 156 15.16 -0.49 12.60
C ALA A 156 15.72 0.53 11.58
N GLN A 157 15.48 0.29 10.28
CA GLN A 157 15.90 1.17 9.18
C GLN A 157 15.22 2.55 9.23
N LEU A 158 14.03 2.64 9.86
CA LEU A 158 13.24 3.86 9.98
C LEU A 158 13.32 4.49 11.38
N ALA A 159 13.94 3.84 12.35
CA ALA A 159 13.92 4.26 13.76
C ALA A 159 14.46 5.69 13.97
N ASN A 160 15.52 6.06 13.24
CA ASN A 160 16.21 7.35 13.36
C ASN A 160 15.71 8.43 12.40
N TRP A 161 14.67 8.15 11.62
CA TRP A 161 14.10 9.12 10.70
C TRP A 161 13.35 10.21 11.45
N GLU A 162 13.36 11.40 10.90
CA GLU A 162 12.52 12.49 11.37
C GLU A 162 11.05 12.16 11.14
N LYS A 163 10.19 12.43 12.11
CA LYS A 163 8.81 11.98 12.12
C LYS A 163 7.85 13.16 12.23
N ILE A 164 6.83 13.15 11.39
CA ILE A 164 5.58 13.87 11.61
C ILE A 164 4.61 12.84 12.19
N HIS A 165 4.28 12.99 13.46
CA HIS A 165 3.43 12.04 14.17
C HIS A 165 1.96 12.29 13.89
N VAL A 166 1.23 11.21 13.64
CA VAL A 166 -0.23 11.18 13.58
C VAL A 166 -0.76 10.14 14.56
N THR A 167 -1.93 10.39 15.09
CA THR A 167 -2.63 9.47 16.00
C THR A 167 -3.27 8.31 15.25
N LEU A 168 -3.62 7.24 15.96
CA LEU A 168 -4.36 6.12 15.39
C LEU A 168 -5.72 6.57 14.81
N GLN A 169 -6.36 7.57 15.41
CA GLN A 169 -7.59 8.14 14.89
C GLN A 169 -7.36 8.87 13.56
N GLU A 170 -6.29 9.66 13.42
CA GLU A 170 -5.93 10.32 12.17
C GLU A 170 -5.54 9.31 11.08
N ALA A 171 -4.79 8.27 11.44
CA ALA A 171 -4.47 7.16 10.53
C ALA A 171 -5.73 6.46 10.02
N ALA A 172 -6.74 6.26 10.87
CA ALA A 172 -8.04 5.72 10.46
C ALA A 172 -8.82 6.64 9.49
N TYR A 173 -8.49 7.94 9.48
CA TYR A 173 -8.99 8.91 8.50
C TYR A 173 -8.08 9.05 7.27
N LEU A 174 -7.09 8.17 7.11
CA LEU A 174 -6.15 8.12 5.99
C LEU A 174 -5.22 9.34 5.89
N VAL A 175 -4.91 9.98 7.02
CA VAL A 175 -4.03 11.17 7.04
C VAL A 175 -2.62 10.87 6.55
N THR A 176 -2.14 9.64 6.70
CA THR A 176 -0.85 9.17 6.19
C THR A 176 -0.88 8.80 4.71
N ASN A 177 -2.07 8.53 4.16
CA ASN A 177 -2.25 7.96 2.82
C ASN A 177 -2.24 9.06 1.73
N GLY A 178 -1.09 9.64 1.50
CA GLY A 178 -0.86 10.61 0.44
C GLY A 178 0.26 10.16 -0.51
N LEU A 179 0.55 10.95 -1.53
CA LEU A 179 1.47 10.59 -2.60
C LEU A 179 2.69 11.53 -2.63
N PRO A 180 3.89 11.08 -2.27
CA PRO A 180 5.11 11.81 -2.58
C PRO A 180 5.38 11.75 -4.09
N LEU A 181 5.33 12.91 -4.77
CA LEU A 181 5.68 13.00 -6.18
C LEU A 181 7.20 13.00 -6.39
N ASN A 182 7.90 13.61 -5.47
CA ASN A 182 9.36 13.72 -5.40
C ASN A 182 9.74 14.22 -3.99
N GLU A 183 11.01 14.45 -3.73
CA GLU A 183 11.53 14.92 -2.43
C GLU A 183 11.03 16.30 -2.00
N GLU A 184 10.47 17.09 -2.93
CA GLU A 184 10.05 18.47 -2.73
C GLU A 184 8.53 18.66 -2.78
N THR A 185 7.75 17.63 -3.20
CA THR A 185 6.32 17.78 -3.44
C THR A 185 5.54 16.57 -2.97
N TYR A 186 4.52 16.82 -2.16
CA TYR A 186 3.61 15.81 -1.60
C TYR A 186 2.16 16.15 -1.92
N ILE A 187 1.38 15.18 -2.40
CA ILE A 187 -0.06 15.32 -2.63
C ILE A 187 -0.82 14.74 -1.44
N THR A 188 -1.79 15.48 -0.92
CA THR A 188 -2.67 15.00 0.15
C THR A 188 -4.04 15.69 0.11
N ASP A 189 -4.95 15.26 0.98
CA ASP A 189 -6.30 15.84 1.05
C ASP A 189 -6.26 17.23 1.67
N GLN A 190 -6.98 18.19 1.04
CA GLN A 190 -7.09 19.57 1.49
C GLN A 190 -7.68 19.72 2.92
N SER A 191 -8.43 18.72 3.40
CA SER A 191 -9.03 18.74 4.73
C SER A 191 -8.03 18.46 5.86
N PHE A 192 -6.81 17.97 5.55
CA PHE A 192 -5.78 17.66 6.56
C PHE A 192 -5.03 18.93 7.04
N THR A 193 -5.79 19.90 7.50
CA THR A 193 -5.32 21.24 7.88
C THR A 193 -4.29 21.25 9.01
N THR A 194 -4.20 20.19 9.81
CA THR A 194 -3.17 20.03 10.85
C THR A 194 -1.88 19.41 10.33
N LEU A 195 -1.96 18.55 9.30
CA LEU A 195 -0.81 17.89 8.72
C LEU A 195 -0.07 18.79 7.72
N ILE A 196 -0.80 19.48 6.84
CA ILE A 196 -0.23 20.29 5.75
C ILE A 196 0.84 21.25 6.24
N PRO A 197 0.60 22.10 7.28
CA PRO A 197 1.63 23.02 7.76
C PRO A 197 2.87 22.32 8.32
N GLN A 198 2.72 21.12 8.90
CA GLN A 198 3.84 20.36 9.42
C GLN A 198 4.77 19.85 8.30
N ILE A 199 4.20 19.49 7.14
CA ILE A 199 4.95 19.09 5.95
C ILE A 199 5.65 20.31 5.34
N GLU A 200 4.94 21.43 5.22
CA GLU A 200 5.47 22.67 4.62
C GLU A 200 6.65 23.26 5.41
N VAL A 201 6.61 23.18 6.75
CA VAL A 201 7.74 23.61 7.60
C VAL A 201 9.00 22.78 7.35
N LYS A 202 8.86 21.53 6.82
CA LYS A 202 9.99 20.69 6.41
C LYS A 202 10.50 21.05 4.99
N GLY A 203 9.97 22.09 4.37
CA GLY A 203 10.38 22.55 3.05
C GLY A 203 9.81 21.73 1.90
N ILE A 204 8.74 20.95 2.14
CA ILE A 204 8.04 20.18 1.12
C ILE A 204 6.78 20.96 0.71
N LYS A 205 6.63 21.21 -0.58
CA LYS A 205 5.41 21.78 -1.14
C LYS A 205 4.27 20.79 -1.05
N VAL A 206 3.11 21.23 -0.55
CA VAL A 206 1.91 20.40 -0.52
C VAL A 206 0.96 20.79 -1.65
N GLU A 207 0.62 19.83 -2.50
CA GLU A 207 -0.49 19.93 -3.45
C GLU A 207 -1.74 19.34 -2.77
N ALA A 208 -2.59 20.23 -2.26
CA ALA A 208 -3.80 19.87 -1.56
C ALA A 208 -4.96 19.70 -2.55
N ILE A 209 -5.53 18.50 -2.63
CA ILE A 209 -6.66 18.19 -3.52
C ILE A 209 -7.83 17.63 -2.71
N ASP A 210 -9.00 17.59 -3.32
CA ASP A 210 -10.20 17.07 -2.67
C ASP A 210 -10.33 15.56 -2.89
N TYR A 211 -9.98 14.78 -1.88
CA TYR A 211 -10.16 13.32 -1.84
C TYR A 211 -11.40 12.87 -1.07
N HIS A 212 -12.35 13.77 -0.81
CA HIS A 212 -13.51 13.44 0.04
C HIS A 212 -14.23 12.16 -0.40
N VAL A 213 -14.52 12.02 -1.69
CA VAL A 213 -15.23 10.84 -2.22
C VAL A 213 -14.35 9.59 -2.12
N SER A 214 -13.08 9.68 -2.49
CA SER A 214 -12.14 8.58 -2.43
C SER A 214 -11.99 8.04 -1.01
N ARG A 215 -11.81 8.92 -0.02
CA ARG A 215 -11.71 8.53 1.39
C ARG A 215 -12.95 7.84 1.93
N MET A 216 -14.15 8.22 1.47
CA MET A 216 -15.39 7.50 1.83
C MET A 216 -15.41 6.05 1.35
N LEU A 217 -14.61 5.74 0.32
CA LEU A 217 -14.46 4.40 -0.25
C LEU A 217 -13.25 3.63 0.33
N GLY A 218 -12.48 4.24 1.23
CA GLY A 218 -11.38 3.59 1.94
C GLY A 218 -9.98 3.83 1.37
N GLY A 219 -9.80 4.85 0.52
CA GLY A 219 -8.48 5.25 0.00
C GLY A 219 -8.36 6.75 -0.28
N SER A 220 -7.14 7.25 -0.38
CA SER A 220 -6.87 8.65 -0.72
C SER A 220 -5.66 8.78 -1.66
#